data_6c0d5e4f704e4e1d0cf86e9940e6ca27
#
_entry.id   6c0d5e4f704e4e1d0cf86e9940e6ca27
#
_cell.length_a   1.000
_cell.length_b   1.000
_cell.length_c   1.000
_cell.angle_alpha   90.00
_cell.angle_beta   90.00
_cell.angle_gamma   90.00
#
_symmetry.space_group_name_H-M   'P 1'
#
loop_
_entity.id
_entity.type
_entity.pdbx_description
1 polymer ?
#
loop_
_entity_poly.entity_id
_entity_poly.type
_entity_poly.pdbx_seq_one_letter_code
_entity_poly.pdbx_strand_id
1 'polypeptide(L)'
;MQKSVQHGTDAGTRTLERTYVLDTSVLLSDPGALFRFAEHSVVLPVIVIAELEAKRHDPEIGFFARKALRTLDDLRVEHERLDFPIPVGDDGGTLRVELNHSNTSVLPNGLQLNDNDTRILAVALNLANEGLDVTVVSKDLPLRVKAASIGLAAEEYRAELAVDSGWTGMADVTLGAREIDDLYEQDYLETRMVADLPINTGVVVHSDRGSALARVIRKGELKVVRGDRELFGLHGRSAEQRLAIDMLLDPEIGILSLGGSAGTGKSALALCAGLEAVLERQQHKKIMVFRPLYAVGGQELGYLPGDAGEKMNPWGQAVFDTLGSVVSDNVLNEVVERGILEVLPLTHIRGRSLHDAFVIVDEAQSLERNVLLTVLSRIGQNSRVVLTHDVAQRDNLRVGRHDGVASVIETLKGHPLFGHVTLTRSERSAIAALVTQMLEGNELA
;
A
#
# COMPACT_ATOMS: atom_id res chain seq x y z
N MET A 1 -69.10 -0.35 18.86
CA MET A 1 -67.78 -0.91 19.11
C MET A 1 -66.96 -0.85 17.82
N GLN A 2 -66.25 0.26 17.63
CA GLN A 2 -65.35 0.49 16.47
C GLN A 2 -63.97 0.00 16.82
N LYS A 3 -63.45 -0.91 16.00
CA LYS A 3 -62.01 -1.30 16.03
C LYS A 3 -61.28 -0.42 15.04
N SER A 4 -60.45 0.45 15.54
CA SER A 4 -59.47 1.23 14.76
C SER A 4 -58.31 0.32 14.37
N VAL A 5 -58.10 0.17 13.07
CA VAL A 5 -56.89 -0.45 12.47
C VAL A 5 -55.83 0.66 12.36
N GLN A 6 -54.77 0.51 13.13
CA GLN A 6 -53.57 1.30 12.93
C GLN A 6 -52.77 0.78 11.74
N HIS A 7 -52.63 1.62 10.71
CA HIS A 7 -51.67 1.41 9.65
C HIS A 7 -50.34 1.96 10.16
N GLY A 8 -49.40 1.08 10.42
CA GLY A 8 -48.00 1.40 10.58
C GLY A 8 -47.41 1.69 9.20
N THR A 9 -47.05 2.95 8.95
CA THR A 9 -46.27 3.32 7.82
C THR A 9 -44.80 3.04 8.15
N ASP A 10 -44.34 1.91 7.65
CA ASP A 10 -42.90 1.60 7.60
C ASP A 10 -42.31 2.39 6.40
N ALA A 11 -41.85 3.59 6.68
CA ALA A 11 -41.09 4.38 5.72
C ALA A 11 -39.64 3.90 5.70
N GLY A 12 -39.42 2.73 5.07
CA GLY A 12 -38.10 2.34 4.64
C GLY A 12 -37.54 3.39 3.71
N THR A 13 -36.46 4.05 4.11
CA THR A 13 -35.68 4.95 3.29
C THR A 13 -35.16 4.15 2.10
N ARG A 14 -35.89 4.16 0.96
CA ARG A 14 -35.37 3.67 -0.31
C ARG A 14 -34.19 4.61 -0.67
N THR A 15 -32.97 4.15 -0.51
CA THR A 15 -31.81 4.75 -1.16
C THR A 15 -32.12 4.78 -2.66
N LEU A 16 -32.14 5.98 -3.25
CA LEU A 16 -32.38 6.14 -4.68
C LEU A 16 -31.22 5.45 -5.41
N GLU A 17 -31.54 4.46 -6.25
CA GLU A 17 -30.57 3.75 -7.07
C GLU A 17 -29.91 4.75 -8.02
N ARG A 18 -28.56 4.88 -7.92
CA ARG A 18 -27.75 5.74 -8.78
C ARG A 18 -27.15 4.95 -9.93
N THR A 19 -26.88 5.63 -11.01
CA THR A 19 -26.20 5.08 -12.18
C THR A 19 -24.82 5.68 -12.30
N TYR A 20 -23.77 4.85 -12.13
CA TYR A 20 -22.38 5.26 -12.24
C TYR A 20 -21.81 4.93 -13.62
N VAL A 21 -21.42 5.93 -14.39
CA VAL A 21 -20.74 5.77 -15.67
C VAL A 21 -19.23 5.83 -15.43
N LEU A 22 -18.54 4.70 -15.68
CA LEU A 22 -17.12 4.59 -15.40
C LEU A 22 -16.25 4.97 -16.59
N ASP A 23 -15.21 5.73 -16.31
CA ASP A 23 -14.12 6.04 -17.22
C ASP A 23 -13.01 4.98 -17.18
N THR A 24 -12.20 4.90 -18.22
CA THR A 24 -11.08 3.98 -18.38
C THR A 24 -10.05 4.11 -17.25
N SER A 25 -9.78 5.33 -16.79
CA SER A 25 -8.83 5.62 -15.71
C SER A 25 -9.19 4.89 -14.41
N VAL A 26 -10.48 4.67 -14.15
CA VAL A 26 -10.97 3.91 -12.99
C VAL A 26 -10.50 2.46 -13.05
N LEU A 27 -10.72 1.77 -14.18
CA LEU A 27 -10.36 0.36 -14.34
C LEU A 27 -8.84 0.15 -14.50
N LEU A 28 -8.12 1.16 -14.99
CA LEU A 28 -6.66 1.14 -15.03
C LEU A 28 -6.03 1.33 -13.65
N SER A 29 -6.74 1.94 -12.73
CA SER A 29 -6.29 2.08 -11.34
C SER A 29 -6.76 0.93 -10.45
N ASP A 30 -8.00 0.48 -10.63
CA ASP A 30 -8.60 -0.65 -9.90
C ASP A 30 -9.45 -1.50 -10.84
N PRO A 31 -8.94 -2.63 -11.36
CA PRO A 31 -9.74 -3.56 -12.15
C PRO A 31 -10.94 -4.16 -11.42
N GLY A 32 -10.92 -4.13 -10.08
CA GLY A 32 -12.03 -4.57 -9.22
C GLY A 32 -13.11 -3.53 -9.00
N ALA A 33 -12.97 -2.31 -9.55
CA ALA A 33 -13.94 -1.22 -9.38
C ALA A 33 -15.36 -1.60 -9.82
N LEU A 34 -15.50 -2.52 -10.78
CA LEU A 34 -16.80 -3.02 -11.27
C LEU A 34 -17.70 -3.57 -10.15
N PHE A 35 -17.14 -4.02 -9.03
CA PHE A 35 -17.84 -4.66 -7.91
C PHE A 35 -17.96 -3.76 -6.67
N ARG A 36 -17.63 -2.46 -6.76
CA ARG A 36 -17.50 -1.57 -5.58
C ARG A 36 -18.58 -0.50 -5.46
N PHE A 37 -19.66 -0.64 -6.18
CA PHE A 37 -20.74 0.36 -6.17
C PHE A 37 -21.99 -0.11 -5.43
N ALA A 38 -21.84 -1.09 -4.52
CA ALA A 38 -22.89 -1.63 -3.67
C ALA A 38 -24.19 -1.92 -4.44
N GLU A 39 -25.33 -1.37 -4.01
CA GLU A 39 -26.66 -1.57 -4.60
C GLU A 39 -26.92 -0.78 -5.90
N HIS A 40 -25.91 -0.08 -6.41
CA HIS A 40 -26.07 0.84 -7.53
C HIS A 40 -25.79 0.23 -8.91
N SER A 41 -26.25 0.88 -9.96
CA SER A 41 -26.02 0.48 -11.34
C SER A 41 -24.71 1.02 -11.89
N VAL A 42 -23.85 0.14 -12.39
CA VAL A 42 -22.62 0.48 -13.09
C VAL A 42 -22.83 0.38 -14.60
N VAL A 43 -22.51 1.43 -15.32
CA VAL A 43 -22.54 1.49 -16.78
C VAL A 43 -21.12 1.67 -17.31
N LEU A 44 -20.70 0.74 -18.16
CA LEU A 44 -19.41 0.79 -18.81
C LEU A 44 -19.59 1.14 -20.31
N PRO A 45 -19.28 2.37 -20.75
CA PRO A 45 -19.31 2.71 -22.17
C PRO A 45 -18.40 1.79 -22.99
N VAL A 46 -18.84 1.32 -24.15
CA VAL A 46 -18.05 0.41 -25.01
C VAL A 46 -16.69 0.99 -25.39
N ILE A 47 -16.56 2.30 -25.45
CA ILE A 47 -15.29 2.96 -25.74
C ILE A 47 -14.22 2.67 -24.68
N VAL A 48 -14.61 2.48 -23.42
CA VAL A 48 -13.71 2.12 -22.33
C VAL A 48 -13.04 0.75 -22.58
N ILE A 49 -13.79 -0.20 -23.14
CA ILE A 49 -13.24 -1.52 -23.51
C ILE A 49 -12.19 -1.37 -24.61
N ALA A 50 -12.46 -0.54 -25.64
CA ALA A 50 -11.50 -0.26 -26.71
C ALA A 50 -10.22 0.42 -26.19
N GLU A 51 -10.35 1.32 -25.23
CA GLU A 51 -9.20 1.97 -24.60
C GLU A 51 -8.38 1.01 -23.73
N LEU A 52 -9.03 0.13 -22.96
CA LEU A 52 -8.35 -0.93 -22.24
C LEU A 52 -7.58 -1.86 -23.17
N GLU A 53 -8.17 -2.23 -24.33
CA GLU A 53 -7.51 -3.04 -25.34
C GLU A 53 -6.26 -2.34 -25.90
N ALA A 54 -6.35 -1.07 -26.25
CA ALA A 54 -5.22 -0.27 -26.74
C ALA A 54 -4.06 -0.21 -25.73
N LYS A 55 -4.39 -0.22 -24.42
CA LYS A 55 -3.42 -0.13 -23.34
C LYS A 55 -2.91 -1.48 -22.82
N ARG A 56 -3.39 -2.62 -23.34
CA ARG A 56 -3.05 -3.97 -22.84
C ARG A 56 -1.56 -4.33 -22.93
N HIS A 57 -0.82 -3.69 -23.83
CA HIS A 57 0.62 -3.90 -24.04
C HIS A 57 1.49 -2.82 -23.41
N ASP A 58 0.89 -1.82 -22.78
CA ASP A 58 1.60 -0.77 -22.07
C ASP A 58 2.48 -1.36 -20.96
N PRO A 59 3.76 -0.96 -20.84
CA PRO A 59 4.69 -1.49 -19.85
C PRO A 59 4.25 -1.23 -18.39
N GLU A 60 3.58 -0.12 -18.14
CA GLU A 60 3.20 0.33 -16.78
C GLU A 60 1.79 -0.10 -16.40
N ILE A 61 0.82 0.19 -17.26
CA ILE A 61 -0.61 0.00 -16.95
C ILE A 61 -1.23 -1.23 -17.64
N GLY A 62 -0.49 -1.90 -18.55
CA GLY A 62 -1.03 -3.03 -19.31
C GLY A 62 -1.44 -4.23 -18.46
N PHE A 63 -0.87 -4.42 -17.26
CA PHE A 63 -1.33 -5.45 -16.33
C PHE A 63 -2.78 -5.21 -15.90
N PHE A 64 -3.13 -3.97 -15.56
CA PHE A 64 -4.48 -3.59 -15.12
C PHE A 64 -5.49 -3.69 -16.26
N ALA A 65 -5.10 -3.19 -17.45
CA ALA A 65 -5.92 -3.32 -18.64
C ALA A 65 -6.26 -4.79 -18.93
N ARG A 66 -5.25 -5.68 -18.92
CA ARG A 66 -5.49 -7.13 -19.09
C ARG A 66 -6.35 -7.75 -18.01
N LYS A 67 -6.17 -7.32 -16.74
CA LYS A 67 -6.97 -7.81 -15.62
C LYS A 67 -8.43 -7.37 -15.75
N ALA A 68 -8.68 -6.11 -16.04
CA ALA A 68 -10.04 -5.59 -16.26
C ALA A 68 -10.74 -6.31 -17.43
N LEU A 69 -10.04 -6.46 -18.58
CA LEU A 69 -10.57 -7.19 -19.74
C LEU A 69 -10.86 -8.66 -19.42
N ARG A 70 -10.02 -9.33 -18.63
CA ARG A 70 -10.28 -10.72 -18.20
C ARG A 70 -11.49 -10.79 -17.27
N THR A 71 -11.63 -9.88 -16.32
CA THR A 71 -12.82 -9.83 -15.45
C THR A 71 -14.10 -9.63 -16.27
N LEU A 72 -14.09 -8.77 -17.28
CA LEU A 72 -15.23 -8.59 -18.19
C LEU A 72 -15.50 -9.85 -19.02
N ASP A 73 -14.48 -10.58 -19.46
CA ASP A 73 -14.65 -11.84 -20.17
C ASP A 73 -15.18 -12.95 -19.29
N ASP A 74 -14.73 -13.04 -18.04
CA ASP A 74 -15.26 -13.97 -17.04
C ASP A 74 -16.76 -13.72 -16.80
N LEU A 75 -17.18 -12.46 -16.60
CA LEU A 75 -18.58 -12.06 -16.47
C LEU A 75 -19.39 -12.36 -17.75
N ARG A 76 -18.80 -12.16 -18.93
CA ARG A 76 -19.45 -12.52 -20.20
C ARG A 76 -19.67 -14.03 -20.32
N VAL A 77 -18.72 -14.84 -19.87
CA VAL A 77 -18.87 -16.31 -19.89
C VAL A 77 -19.95 -16.76 -18.91
N GLU A 78 -20.05 -16.13 -17.76
CA GLU A 78 -21.04 -16.47 -16.71
C GLU A 78 -22.47 -16.06 -17.10
N HIS A 79 -22.62 -14.86 -17.69
CA HIS A 79 -23.93 -14.26 -17.97
C HIS A 79 -24.29 -14.23 -19.46
N GLU A 80 -23.46 -14.80 -20.34
CA GLU A 80 -23.59 -14.87 -21.81
C GLU A 80 -23.55 -13.52 -22.52
N ARG A 81 -24.14 -12.46 -21.94
CA ARG A 81 -24.24 -11.10 -22.50
C ARG A 81 -23.97 -10.05 -21.42
N LEU A 82 -23.37 -8.92 -21.81
CA LEU A 82 -23.08 -7.77 -20.92
C LEU A 82 -23.83 -6.49 -21.31
N ASP A 83 -24.60 -6.49 -22.38
CA ASP A 83 -25.39 -5.33 -22.85
C ASP A 83 -26.72 -5.16 -22.10
N PHE A 84 -27.03 -6.08 -21.18
CA PHE A 84 -28.10 -5.97 -20.20
C PHE A 84 -27.52 -5.89 -18.78
N PRO A 85 -28.26 -5.30 -17.81
CA PRO A 85 -27.83 -5.29 -16.41
C PRO A 85 -27.65 -6.72 -15.89
N ILE A 86 -26.43 -7.06 -15.49
CA ILE A 86 -26.09 -8.32 -14.80
C ILE A 86 -25.81 -8.03 -13.33
N PRO A 87 -26.17 -8.92 -12.39
CA PRO A 87 -25.85 -8.71 -10.98
C PRO A 87 -24.35 -8.76 -10.75
N VAL A 88 -23.84 -7.84 -9.91
CA VAL A 88 -22.43 -7.79 -9.50
C VAL A 88 -22.32 -7.47 -8.02
N GLY A 89 -21.40 -8.15 -7.33
CA GLY A 89 -21.23 -7.99 -5.88
C GLY A 89 -22.35 -8.66 -5.07
N ASP A 90 -22.27 -8.50 -3.74
CA ASP A 90 -23.18 -9.14 -2.78
C ASP A 90 -24.35 -8.22 -2.37
N ASP A 91 -24.27 -6.91 -2.70
CA ASP A 91 -25.20 -5.87 -2.24
C ASP A 91 -26.34 -5.56 -3.24
N GLY A 92 -26.46 -6.34 -4.32
CA GLY A 92 -27.52 -6.19 -5.31
C GLY A 92 -27.26 -5.18 -6.43
N GLY A 93 -26.02 -4.73 -6.57
CA GLY A 93 -25.60 -3.85 -7.68
C GLY A 93 -25.65 -4.54 -9.04
N THR A 94 -25.67 -3.72 -10.10
CA THR A 94 -25.70 -4.22 -11.48
C THR A 94 -24.59 -3.63 -12.33
N LEU A 95 -24.15 -4.37 -13.35
CA LEU A 95 -23.23 -3.90 -14.38
C LEU A 95 -23.82 -4.12 -15.76
N ARG A 96 -23.66 -3.15 -16.65
CA ARG A 96 -23.88 -3.35 -18.10
C ARG A 96 -22.84 -2.64 -18.93
N VAL A 97 -22.56 -3.19 -20.11
CA VAL A 97 -21.80 -2.52 -21.16
C VAL A 97 -22.76 -1.75 -22.04
N GLU A 98 -22.57 -0.44 -22.17
CA GLU A 98 -23.45 0.41 -22.96
C GLU A 98 -22.96 0.58 -24.38
N LEU A 99 -23.80 0.16 -25.34
CA LEU A 99 -23.50 0.15 -26.77
C LEU A 99 -24.21 1.26 -27.54
N ASN A 100 -25.37 1.74 -27.05
CA ASN A 100 -26.35 2.46 -27.88
C ASN A 100 -26.48 3.95 -27.56
N HIS A 101 -26.17 4.39 -26.35
CA HIS A 101 -26.31 5.79 -25.91
C HIS A 101 -25.16 6.69 -26.40
N SER A 102 -24.78 6.55 -27.68
CA SER A 102 -23.63 7.24 -28.29
C SER A 102 -24.03 8.51 -29.07
N ASN A 103 -25.28 8.97 -28.94
CA ASN A 103 -25.74 10.17 -29.63
C ASN A 103 -25.03 11.43 -29.11
N THR A 104 -24.14 11.99 -29.91
CA THR A 104 -23.34 13.17 -29.55
C THR A 104 -24.07 14.50 -29.78
N SER A 105 -25.25 14.49 -30.42
CA SER A 105 -26.03 15.71 -30.65
C SER A 105 -26.59 16.34 -29.36
N VAL A 106 -26.58 15.58 -28.26
CA VAL A 106 -26.95 16.05 -26.93
C VAL A 106 -25.90 16.95 -26.29
N LEU A 107 -24.66 16.87 -26.79
CA LEU A 107 -23.53 17.62 -26.25
C LEU A 107 -23.48 19.05 -26.79
N PRO A 108 -22.98 20.01 -25.98
CA PRO A 108 -22.72 21.37 -26.47
C PRO A 108 -21.73 21.42 -27.63
N ASN A 109 -21.91 22.32 -28.56
CA ASN A 109 -21.08 22.47 -29.77
C ASN A 109 -19.57 22.70 -29.51
N GLY A 110 -19.20 23.08 -28.28
CA GLY A 110 -17.81 23.32 -27.90
C GLY A 110 -17.02 22.04 -27.53
N LEU A 111 -17.67 20.89 -27.45
CA LEU A 111 -16.97 19.62 -27.18
C LEU A 111 -16.57 18.96 -28.50
N GLN A 112 -15.30 18.51 -28.60
CA GLN A 112 -14.80 17.85 -29.80
C GLN A 112 -15.33 16.41 -29.90
N LEU A 113 -15.93 16.06 -31.05
CA LEU A 113 -16.58 14.77 -31.27
C LEU A 113 -15.62 13.56 -31.42
N ASN A 114 -14.32 13.81 -31.57
CA ASN A 114 -13.30 12.75 -31.79
C ASN A 114 -12.56 12.34 -30.51
N ASP A 115 -12.86 12.93 -29.39
CA ASP A 115 -12.28 12.62 -28.10
C ASP A 115 -13.07 11.49 -27.42
N ASN A 116 -12.38 10.50 -26.86
CA ASN A 116 -13.00 9.37 -26.16
C ASN A 116 -13.74 9.84 -24.90
N ASP A 117 -13.21 10.85 -24.20
CA ASP A 117 -13.87 11.52 -23.10
C ASP A 117 -15.27 12.01 -23.50
N THR A 118 -15.35 12.65 -24.66
CA THR A 118 -16.62 13.16 -25.21
C THR A 118 -17.63 12.06 -25.45
N ARG A 119 -17.19 10.86 -25.86
CA ARG A 119 -18.08 9.72 -26.05
C ARG A 119 -18.59 9.17 -24.70
N ILE A 120 -17.76 9.15 -23.65
CA ILE A 120 -18.16 8.77 -22.30
C ILE A 120 -19.21 9.78 -21.80
N LEU A 121 -18.96 11.08 -21.98
CA LEU A 121 -19.92 12.14 -21.60
C LEU A 121 -21.23 12.05 -22.39
N ALA A 122 -21.19 11.66 -23.68
CA ALA A 122 -22.39 11.46 -24.47
C ALA A 122 -23.25 10.34 -23.89
N VAL A 123 -22.65 9.21 -23.52
CA VAL A 123 -23.36 8.10 -22.84
C VAL A 123 -24.01 8.59 -21.55
N ALA A 124 -23.26 9.25 -20.69
CA ALA A 124 -23.75 9.75 -19.40
C ALA A 124 -24.91 10.75 -19.58
N LEU A 125 -24.77 11.70 -20.52
CA LEU A 125 -25.81 12.71 -20.75
C LEU A 125 -27.07 12.12 -21.39
N ASN A 126 -26.95 11.17 -22.32
CA ASN A 126 -28.12 10.48 -22.87
C ASN A 126 -28.91 9.72 -21.78
N LEU A 127 -28.19 9.00 -20.88
CA LEU A 127 -28.83 8.31 -19.77
C LEU A 127 -29.52 9.27 -18.78
N ALA A 128 -28.87 10.40 -18.49
CA ALA A 128 -29.45 11.45 -17.65
C ALA A 128 -30.74 12.06 -18.30
N ASN A 129 -30.74 12.27 -19.63
CA ASN A 129 -31.91 12.74 -20.36
C ASN A 129 -33.07 11.72 -20.36
N GLU A 130 -32.81 10.46 -20.13
CA GLU A 130 -33.81 9.42 -19.91
C GLU A 130 -34.37 9.40 -18.47
N GLY A 131 -33.86 10.28 -17.61
CA GLY A 131 -34.36 10.46 -16.24
C GLY A 131 -33.63 9.62 -15.20
N LEU A 132 -32.47 9.04 -15.53
CA LEU A 132 -31.63 8.34 -14.57
C LEU A 132 -30.79 9.32 -13.74
N ASP A 133 -30.54 9.01 -12.47
CA ASP A 133 -29.61 9.76 -11.62
C ASP A 133 -28.18 9.31 -11.96
N VAL A 134 -27.52 10.06 -12.85
CA VAL A 134 -26.23 9.68 -13.44
C VAL A 134 -25.08 10.43 -12.81
N THR A 135 -24.06 9.71 -12.40
CA THR A 135 -22.77 10.24 -11.94
C THR A 135 -21.63 9.68 -12.79
N VAL A 136 -20.81 10.55 -13.37
CA VAL A 136 -19.58 10.14 -14.05
C VAL A 136 -18.48 9.93 -13.02
N VAL A 137 -17.84 8.75 -13.05
CA VAL A 137 -16.73 8.43 -12.13
C VAL A 137 -15.44 8.34 -12.92
N SER A 138 -14.47 9.18 -12.58
CA SER A 138 -13.18 9.24 -13.26
C SER A 138 -12.08 9.74 -12.32
N LYS A 139 -10.85 9.30 -12.56
CA LYS A 139 -9.64 9.86 -11.96
C LYS A 139 -9.12 11.06 -12.73
N ASP A 140 -9.53 11.21 -13.99
CA ASP A 140 -9.12 12.35 -14.81
C ASP A 140 -9.87 13.62 -14.41
N LEU A 141 -9.14 14.60 -13.89
CA LEU A 141 -9.70 15.90 -13.51
C LEU A 141 -10.33 16.63 -14.70
N PRO A 142 -9.69 16.75 -15.88
CA PRO A 142 -10.30 17.33 -17.08
C PRO A 142 -11.66 16.73 -17.42
N LEU A 143 -11.81 15.42 -17.39
CA LEU A 143 -13.08 14.76 -17.69
C LEU A 143 -14.17 15.14 -16.67
N ARG A 144 -13.83 15.15 -15.36
CA ARG A 144 -14.78 15.58 -14.33
C ARG A 144 -15.21 17.04 -14.48
N VAL A 145 -14.27 17.92 -14.84
CA VAL A 145 -14.59 19.35 -15.11
C VAL A 145 -15.50 19.47 -16.33
N LYS A 146 -15.22 18.75 -17.42
CA LYS A 146 -16.08 18.70 -18.61
C LYS A 146 -17.49 18.20 -18.25
N ALA A 147 -17.61 17.12 -17.47
CA ALA A 147 -18.88 16.56 -17.01
C ALA A 147 -19.71 17.58 -16.20
N ALA A 148 -19.09 18.20 -15.20
CA ALA A 148 -19.75 19.24 -14.39
C ALA A 148 -20.19 20.45 -15.24
N SER A 149 -19.41 20.84 -16.25
CA SER A 149 -19.72 21.97 -17.13
C SER A 149 -20.95 21.74 -18.02
N ILE A 150 -21.35 20.49 -18.23
CA ILE A 150 -22.57 20.14 -18.99
C ILE A 150 -23.72 19.68 -18.09
N GLY A 151 -23.60 19.90 -16.77
CA GLY A 151 -24.67 19.63 -15.80
C GLY A 151 -24.74 18.20 -15.29
N LEU A 152 -23.73 17.35 -15.56
CA LEU A 152 -23.63 16.01 -15.00
C LEU A 152 -22.93 16.03 -13.63
N ALA A 153 -23.40 15.20 -12.70
CA ALA A 153 -22.64 14.90 -11.49
C ALA A 153 -21.35 14.16 -11.87
N ALA A 154 -20.24 14.52 -11.22
CA ALA A 154 -18.96 13.89 -11.47
C ALA A 154 -18.19 13.71 -10.17
N GLU A 155 -17.66 12.50 -9.96
CA GLU A 155 -16.95 12.10 -8.75
C GLU A 155 -15.58 11.52 -9.08
N GLU A 156 -14.62 11.76 -8.19
CA GLU A 156 -13.32 11.09 -8.25
C GLU A 156 -13.46 9.67 -7.70
N TYR A 157 -12.94 8.66 -8.44
CA TYR A 157 -12.84 7.31 -7.91
C TYR A 157 -11.83 7.25 -6.76
N ARG A 158 -12.31 6.91 -5.56
CA ARG A 158 -11.51 6.91 -4.32
C ARG A 158 -11.47 5.56 -3.61
N ALA A 159 -12.24 4.57 -4.05
CA ALA A 159 -12.33 3.27 -3.35
C ALA A 159 -11.02 2.47 -3.35
N GLU A 160 -10.06 2.82 -4.21
CA GLU A 160 -8.69 2.29 -4.18
C GLU A 160 -7.80 2.93 -3.12
N LEU A 161 -8.23 4.06 -2.54
CA LEU A 161 -7.49 4.71 -1.47
C LEU A 161 -7.41 3.73 -0.32
N ALA A 162 -6.20 3.37 0.07
CA ALA A 162 -5.98 2.60 1.27
C ALA A 162 -6.66 3.36 2.42
N VAL A 163 -7.58 2.70 3.10
CA VAL A 163 -8.07 3.21 4.38
C VAL A 163 -6.87 3.11 5.30
N ASP A 164 -6.24 4.23 5.58
CA ASP A 164 -5.18 4.30 6.58
C ASP A 164 -5.87 4.33 7.95
N SER A 165 -5.82 3.20 8.65
CA SER A 165 -6.38 3.10 10.00
C SER A 165 -5.51 3.81 11.06
N GLY A 166 -4.36 4.35 10.66
CA GLY A 166 -3.36 4.91 11.57
C GLY A 166 -2.67 3.85 12.45
N TRP A 167 -2.76 2.56 12.08
CA TRP A 167 -2.14 1.50 12.87
C TRP A 167 -0.61 1.58 12.79
N THR A 168 0.00 1.86 13.94
CA THR A 168 1.45 2.00 14.08
C THR A 168 2.19 0.69 14.31
N GLY A 169 1.47 -0.42 14.47
CA GLY A 169 2.04 -1.70 14.89
C GLY A 169 2.26 -1.79 16.41
N MET A 170 1.89 -0.75 17.17
CA MET A 170 2.02 -0.70 18.64
C MET A 170 0.66 -0.49 19.31
N ALA A 171 0.54 -1.00 20.52
CA ALA A 171 -0.62 -0.78 21.40
C ALA A 171 -0.17 -0.73 22.87
N ASP A 172 -0.96 -0.08 23.71
CA ASP A 172 -0.78 -0.04 25.15
C ASP A 172 -1.89 -0.85 25.84
N VAL A 173 -1.51 -1.70 26.81
CA VAL A 173 -2.44 -2.52 27.58
C VAL A 173 -2.05 -2.49 29.05
N THR A 174 -3.04 -2.42 29.95
CA THR A 174 -2.81 -2.52 31.38
C THR A 174 -3.16 -3.93 31.86
N LEU A 175 -2.22 -4.60 32.53
CA LEU A 175 -2.38 -5.91 33.13
C LEU A 175 -2.05 -5.87 34.63
N GLY A 176 -2.44 -6.91 35.37
CA GLY A 176 -2.05 -7.07 36.76
C GLY A 176 -0.54 -7.37 36.91
N ALA A 177 0.05 -7.00 38.04
CA ALA A 177 1.46 -7.24 38.32
C ALA A 177 1.84 -8.74 38.21
N ARG A 178 0.95 -9.65 38.62
CA ARG A 178 1.17 -11.10 38.51
C ARG A 178 1.23 -11.57 37.07
N GLU A 179 0.41 -11.02 36.19
CA GLU A 179 0.41 -11.35 34.77
C GLU A 179 1.73 -10.92 34.06
N ILE A 180 2.31 -9.80 34.53
CA ILE A 180 3.65 -9.38 34.05
C ILE A 180 4.74 -10.32 34.59
N ASP A 181 4.69 -10.72 35.82
CA ASP A 181 5.63 -11.70 36.38
C ASP A 181 5.53 -13.03 35.63
N ASP A 182 4.32 -13.54 35.40
CA ASP A 182 4.07 -14.76 34.61
C ASP A 182 4.62 -14.63 33.16
N LEU A 183 4.42 -13.45 32.50
CA LEU A 183 4.94 -13.20 31.16
C LEU A 183 6.47 -13.27 31.10
N TYR A 184 7.17 -12.78 32.13
CA TYR A 184 8.64 -12.86 32.17
C TYR A 184 9.14 -14.26 32.55
N GLU A 185 8.41 -15.00 33.39
CA GLU A 185 8.79 -16.35 33.83
C GLU A 185 8.55 -17.39 32.72
N GLN A 186 7.43 -17.28 31.99
CA GLN A 186 7.00 -18.27 31.02
C GLN A 186 7.34 -17.90 29.56
N ASP A 187 7.79 -16.68 29.28
CA ASP A 187 7.94 -16.04 27.96
C ASP A 187 6.63 -15.82 27.21
N TYR A 188 5.51 -16.35 27.65
CA TYR A 188 4.19 -16.29 27.02
C TYR A 188 3.11 -15.99 28.05
N LEU A 189 2.05 -15.30 27.62
CA LEU A 189 0.87 -15.03 28.43
C LEU A 189 -0.39 -15.10 27.58
N GLU A 190 -1.38 -15.89 28.00
CA GLU A 190 -2.72 -15.85 27.43
C GLU A 190 -3.58 -14.84 28.17
N THR A 191 -4.14 -13.87 27.44
CA THR A 191 -5.03 -12.85 28.00
C THR A 191 -6.04 -12.36 26.98
N ARG A 192 -7.28 -12.14 27.45
CA ARG A 192 -8.35 -11.60 26.58
C ARG A 192 -8.15 -10.14 26.21
N MET A 193 -7.30 -9.42 26.92
CA MET A 193 -7.05 -7.98 26.72
C MET A 193 -6.44 -7.68 25.34
N VAL A 194 -5.83 -8.67 24.69
CA VAL A 194 -5.21 -8.52 23.37
C VAL A 194 -5.90 -9.35 22.28
N ALA A 195 -7.08 -9.92 22.58
CA ALA A 195 -7.79 -10.82 21.66
C ALA A 195 -8.20 -10.15 20.34
N ASP A 196 -8.42 -8.84 20.35
CA ASP A 196 -8.84 -8.05 19.18
C ASP A 196 -7.67 -7.33 18.50
N LEU A 197 -6.45 -7.44 19.05
CA LEU A 197 -5.26 -6.86 18.45
C LEU A 197 -4.78 -7.75 17.29
N PRO A 198 -4.31 -7.13 16.17
CA PRO A 198 -3.72 -7.86 15.06
C PRO A 198 -2.48 -8.66 15.50
N ILE A 199 -2.27 -9.83 14.88
CA ILE A 199 -1.03 -10.61 15.08
C ILE A 199 0.18 -9.73 14.70
N ASN A 200 1.30 -9.92 15.39
CA ASN A 200 2.53 -9.14 15.29
C ASN A 200 2.42 -7.67 15.78
N THR A 201 1.33 -7.29 16.43
CA THR A 201 1.26 -6.01 17.16
C THR A 201 2.17 -6.08 18.39
N GLY A 202 3.05 -5.06 18.56
CA GLY A 202 3.80 -4.83 19.79
C GLY A 202 2.88 -4.26 20.87
N VAL A 203 3.04 -4.73 22.09
CA VAL A 203 2.24 -4.29 23.23
C VAL A 203 3.15 -3.80 24.34
N VAL A 204 3.01 -2.53 24.70
CA VAL A 204 3.58 -2.01 25.94
C VAL A 204 2.59 -2.35 27.05
N VAL A 205 2.98 -3.30 27.88
CA VAL A 205 2.17 -3.74 29.02
C VAL A 205 2.52 -2.90 30.23
N HIS A 206 1.53 -2.25 30.82
CA HIS A 206 1.66 -1.42 32.03
C HIS A 206 1.07 -2.11 33.23
N SER A 207 1.69 -1.96 34.40
CA SER A 207 1.11 -2.31 35.73
C SER A 207 1.52 -1.31 36.77
N ASP A 208 0.99 -1.46 37.97
CA ASP A 208 1.37 -0.68 39.15
C ASP A 208 2.82 -0.87 39.61
N ARG A 209 3.50 -1.96 39.16
CA ARG A 209 4.88 -2.30 39.54
C ARG A 209 5.91 -2.09 38.42
N GLY A 210 5.48 -1.84 37.22
CA GLY A 210 6.39 -1.67 36.09
C GLY A 210 5.75 -1.87 34.73
N SER A 211 6.58 -2.03 33.71
CA SER A 211 6.14 -2.26 32.34
C SER A 211 6.93 -3.40 31.68
N ALA A 212 6.28 -4.07 30.74
CA ALA A 212 6.91 -5.08 29.87
C ALA A 212 6.65 -4.73 28.40
N LEU A 213 7.52 -5.19 27.52
CA LEU A 213 7.29 -5.17 26.09
C LEU A 213 6.97 -6.60 25.62
N ALA A 214 5.87 -6.75 24.89
CA ALA A 214 5.44 -8.03 24.38
C ALA A 214 4.97 -7.90 22.92
N ARG A 215 4.77 -9.01 22.24
CA ARG A 215 4.21 -9.09 20.89
C ARG A 215 3.05 -10.09 20.85
N VAL A 216 1.97 -9.73 20.17
CA VAL A 216 0.85 -10.63 19.89
C VAL A 216 1.31 -11.67 18.87
N ILE A 217 1.38 -12.94 19.26
CA ILE A 217 1.81 -14.03 18.37
C ILE A 217 0.64 -14.85 17.81
N ARG A 218 -0.48 -14.85 18.56
CA ARG A 218 -1.78 -15.42 18.19
C ARG A 218 -2.89 -14.65 18.88
N LYS A 219 -4.12 -14.88 18.45
CA LYS A 219 -5.29 -14.26 19.08
C LYS A 219 -5.31 -14.54 20.59
N GLY A 220 -5.16 -13.48 21.39
CA GLY A 220 -5.18 -13.57 22.86
C GLY A 220 -3.89 -14.07 23.50
N GLU A 221 -2.79 -14.22 22.75
CA GLU A 221 -1.50 -14.71 23.25
C GLU A 221 -0.38 -13.70 23.02
N LEU A 222 0.31 -13.34 24.08
CA LEU A 222 1.49 -12.47 24.10
C LEU A 222 2.77 -13.29 24.26
N LYS A 223 3.83 -12.84 23.59
CA LYS A 223 5.21 -13.30 23.81
C LYS A 223 6.05 -12.12 24.27
N VAL A 224 6.87 -12.29 25.31
CA VAL A 224 7.75 -11.22 25.78
C VAL A 224 8.79 -10.84 24.73
N VAL A 225 9.00 -9.54 24.55
CA VAL A 225 10.08 -9.00 23.71
C VAL A 225 11.23 -8.62 24.65
N ARG A 226 12.31 -9.44 24.61
CA ARG A 226 13.46 -9.24 25.48
C ARG A 226 14.33 -8.08 24.96
N GLY A 227 14.78 -7.22 25.88
CA GLY A 227 15.52 -6.00 25.56
C GLY A 227 17.00 -6.20 25.27
N ASP A 228 17.54 -7.40 25.52
CA ASP A 228 18.94 -7.80 25.32
C ASP A 228 19.25 -8.29 23.90
N ARG A 229 18.23 -8.40 23.04
CA ARG A 229 18.42 -8.79 21.65
C ARG A 229 19.13 -7.72 20.85
N GLU A 230 20.02 -8.14 19.98
CA GLU A 230 20.76 -7.27 19.08
C GLU A 230 20.71 -7.80 17.64
N LEU A 231 20.95 -6.91 16.69
CA LEU A 231 21.13 -7.20 15.27
C LEU A 231 22.53 -6.78 14.87
N PHE A 232 23.41 -7.74 14.64
CA PHE A 232 24.78 -7.46 14.22
C PHE A 232 25.45 -6.35 15.07
N GLY A 233 25.30 -6.43 16.40
CA GLY A 233 25.77 -5.44 17.37
C GLY A 233 24.88 -4.21 17.57
N LEU A 234 23.81 -4.05 16.82
CA LEU A 234 22.86 -2.94 16.96
C LEU A 234 21.77 -3.28 17.98
N HIS A 235 21.65 -2.46 19.04
CA HIS A 235 20.63 -2.59 20.08
C HIS A 235 19.48 -1.62 19.88
N GLY A 236 18.26 -2.06 20.23
CA GLY A 236 17.07 -1.20 20.23
C GLY A 236 17.05 -0.24 21.42
N ARG A 237 16.94 1.05 21.17
CA ARG A 237 16.90 2.14 22.16
C ARG A 237 15.48 2.50 22.58
N SER A 238 14.48 2.23 21.75
CA SER A 238 13.06 2.44 22.04
C SER A 238 12.27 1.13 22.02
N ALA A 239 11.03 1.14 22.50
CA ALA A 239 10.14 -0.02 22.47
C ALA A 239 9.91 -0.48 21.02
N GLU A 240 9.67 0.46 20.11
CA GLU A 240 9.43 0.19 18.70
C GLU A 240 10.67 -0.42 18.02
N GLN A 241 11.88 0.06 18.33
CA GLN A 241 13.11 -0.51 17.80
C GLN A 241 13.36 -1.93 18.33
N ARG A 242 13.07 -2.19 19.64
CA ARG A 242 13.17 -3.53 20.21
C ARG A 242 12.17 -4.50 19.58
N LEU A 243 10.94 -4.05 19.35
CA LEU A 243 9.94 -4.82 18.60
C LEU A 243 10.40 -5.10 17.16
N ALA A 244 10.94 -4.08 16.47
CA ALA A 244 11.49 -4.25 15.13
C ALA A 244 12.60 -5.32 15.10
N ILE A 245 13.52 -5.29 16.07
CA ILE A 245 14.58 -6.30 16.23
C ILE A 245 13.98 -7.70 16.47
N ASP A 246 13.00 -7.82 17.36
CA ASP A 246 12.33 -9.11 17.62
C ASP A 246 11.71 -9.69 16.35
N MET A 247 11.00 -8.85 15.57
CA MET A 247 10.39 -9.27 14.30
C MET A 247 11.42 -9.52 13.20
N LEU A 248 12.51 -8.75 13.11
CA LEU A 248 13.59 -8.97 12.16
C LEU A 248 14.33 -10.27 12.41
N LEU A 249 14.42 -10.72 13.66
CA LEU A 249 15.04 -11.97 14.05
C LEU A 249 14.12 -13.19 13.94
N ASP A 250 12.82 -12.97 13.75
CA ASP A 250 11.81 -14.03 13.65
C ASP A 250 11.74 -14.56 12.20
N PRO A 251 12.14 -15.82 11.92
CA PRO A 251 12.12 -16.37 10.56
C PRO A 251 10.72 -16.56 9.98
N GLU A 252 9.69 -16.62 10.82
CA GLU A 252 8.30 -16.81 10.39
C GLU A 252 7.72 -15.53 9.75
N ILE A 253 8.31 -14.35 9.99
CA ILE A 253 7.87 -13.09 9.41
C ILE A 253 8.54 -12.90 8.05
N GLY A 254 7.80 -13.15 6.97
CA GLY A 254 8.30 -13.02 5.59
C GLY A 254 8.31 -11.59 5.05
N ILE A 255 7.40 -10.72 5.54
CA ILE A 255 7.28 -9.32 5.13
C ILE A 255 7.27 -8.45 6.37
N LEU A 256 8.22 -7.53 6.49
CA LEU A 256 8.25 -6.55 7.57
C LEU A 256 8.24 -5.12 7.02
N SER A 257 7.35 -4.30 7.54
CA SER A 257 7.24 -2.87 7.23
C SER A 257 7.79 -2.04 8.39
N LEU A 258 8.82 -1.24 8.13
CA LEU A 258 9.44 -0.32 9.07
C LEU A 258 9.11 1.11 8.65
N GLY A 259 8.11 1.72 9.30
CA GLY A 259 7.72 3.11 9.11
C GLY A 259 8.46 4.07 10.05
N GLY A 260 8.35 5.36 9.77
CA GLY A 260 8.81 6.43 10.66
C GLY A 260 9.57 7.52 9.94
N SER A 261 9.77 8.66 10.62
CA SER A 261 10.50 9.80 10.05
C SER A 261 11.98 9.49 9.81
N ALA A 262 12.63 10.36 9.04
CA ALA A 262 14.05 10.21 8.76
C ALA A 262 14.90 10.27 10.05
N GLY A 263 15.91 9.39 10.15
CA GLY A 263 16.78 9.30 11.32
C GLY A 263 16.25 8.46 12.48
N THR A 264 15.16 7.71 12.31
CA THR A 264 14.64 6.79 13.33
C THR A 264 15.32 5.41 13.32
N GLY A 265 16.27 5.17 12.39
CA GLY A 265 17.07 3.95 12.33
C GLY A 265 16.51 2.84 11.42
N LYS A 266 15.48 3.10 10.61
CA LYS A 266 14.84 2.09 9.71
C LYS A 266 15.85 1.35 8.83
N SER A 267 16.61 2.10 8.03
CA SER A 267 17.56 1.50 7.07
C SER A 267 18.73 0.82 7.79
N ALA A 268 19.20 1.37 8.92
CA ALA A 268 20.22 0.73 9.74
C ALA A 268 19.76 -0.62 10.31
N LEU A 269 18.55 -0.68 10.88
CA LEU A 269 17.94 -1.92 11.38
C LEU A 269 17.77 -2.95 10.27
N ALA A 270 17.26 -2.54 9.10
CA ALA A 270 17.07 -3.44 7.96
C ALA A 270 18.41 -4.00 7.43
N LEU A 271 19.43 -3.15 7.31
CA LEU A 271 20.76 -3.56 6.84
C LEU A 271 21.47 -4.48 7.84
N CYS A 272 21.47 -4.14 9.14
CA CYS A 272 22.03 -5.01 10.17
C CYS A 272 21.32 -6.37 10.26
N ALA A 273 19.98 -6.39 10.07
CA ALA A 273 19.23 -7.64 10.00
C ALA A 273 19.63 -8.50 8.78
N GLY A 274 19.89 -7.84 7.64
CA GLY A 274 20.42 -8.53 6.46
C GLY A 274 21.80 -9.12 6.71
N LEU A 275 22.71 -8.39 7.34
CA LEU A 275 24.04 -8.89 7.72
C LEU A 275 23.94 -10.06 8.72
N GLU A 276 23.13 -9.93 9.75
CA GLU A 276 22.85 -10.99 10.72
C GLU A 276 22.34 -12.25 10.01
N ALA A 277 21.36 -12.10 9.11
CA ALA A 277 20.75 -13.22 8.40
C ALA A 277 21.70 -13.91 7.42
N VAL A 278 22.64 -13.17 6.80
CA VAL A 278 23.57 -13.74 5.80
C VAL A 278 24.87 -14.19 6.42
N LEU A 279 25.52 -13.40 7.27
CA LEU A 279 26.85 -13.67 7.80
C LEU A 279 26.82 -14.57 9.04
N GLU A 280 25.93 -14.25 10.00
CA GLU A 280 25.90 -14.96 11.28
C GLU A 280 24.99 -16.19 11.23
N ARG A 281 23.76 -16.02 10.73
CA ARG A 281 22.74 -17.09 10.75
C ARG A 281 22.71 -17.95 9.50
N GLN A 282 23.34 -17.50 8.41
CA GLN A 282 23.39 -18.21 7.11
C GLN A 282 22.00 -18.62 6.59
N GLN A 283 20.98 -17.81 6.89
CA GLN A 283 19.60 -18.04 6.45
C GLN A 283 19.39 -17.67 4.99
N HIS A 284 20.17 -16.69 4.49
CA HIS A 284 20.12 -16.20 3.12
C HIS A 284 21.53 -16.12 2.54
N LYS A 285 21.63 -16.09 1.21
CA LYS A 285 22.94 -16.03 0.51
C LYS A 285 23.42 -14.62 0.26
N LYS A 286 22.50 -13.66 0.15
CA LYS A 286 22.80 -12.26 -0.17
C LYS A 286 21.75 -11.30 0.35
N ILE A 287 22.16 -10.03 0.43
CA ILE A 287 21.29 -8.88 0.72
C ILE A 287 21.06 -8.13 -0.59
N MET A 288 19.83 -7.84 -0.92
CA MET A 288 19.46 -7.05 -2.10
C MET A 288 18.69 -5.82 -1.67
N VAL A 289 19.26 -4.64 -1.91
CA VAL A 289 18.60 -3.37 -1.62
C VAL A 289 18.07 -2.77 -2.91
N PHE A 290 16.77 -2.58 -2.98
CA PHE A 290 16.10 -1.90 -4.08
C PHE A 290 15.70 -0.49 -3.65
N ARG A 291 16.09 0.50 -4.44
CA ARG A 291 15.70 1.90 -4.22
C ARG A 291 14.97 2.46 -5.45
N PRO A 292 13.90 3.26 -5.24
CA PRO A 292 13.29 4.02 -6.32
C PRO A 292 14.30 5.03 -6.89
N LEU A 293 14.28 5.20 -8.20
CA LEU A 293 15.06 6.24 -8.88
C LEU A 293 14.15 7.43 -9.12
N TYR A 294 14.16 8.38 -8.24
CA TYR A 294 13.55 9.69 -8.47
C TYR A 294 14.62 10.75 -8.49
N ALA A 295 14.67 11.53 -9.57
CA ALA A 295 15.56 12.68 -9.64
C ALA A 295 14.96 13.81 -8.82
N VAL A 296 15.76 14.37 -7.93
CA VAL A 296 15.43 15.62 -7.24
C VAL A 296 15.20 16.70 -8.30
N GLY A 297 13.98 17.28 -8.36
CA GLY A 297 13.64 18.31 -9.32
C GLY A 297 13.06 17.83 -10.67
N GLY A 298 12.66 16.56 -10.81
CA GLY A 298 11.89 16.08 -11.98
C GLY A 298 12.70 15.89 -13.26
N GLN A 299 14.00 15.86 -13.20
CA GLN A 299 14.85 15.52 -14.37
C GLN A 299 14.93 14.00 -14.53
N GLU A 300 14.60 13.48 -15.71
CA GLU A 300 14.86 12.09 -16.06
C GLU A 300 16.37 11.82 -16.03
N LEU A 301 16.80 10.86 -15.20
CA LEU A 301 18.16 10.36 -15.19
C LEU A 301 18.40 9.58 -16.48
N GLY A 302 19.02 10.21 -17.48
CA GLY A 302 19.44 9.57 -18.72
C GLY A 302 20.37 8.38 -18.44
N TYR A 303 20.47 7.48 -19.43
CA TYR A 303 21.38 6.34 -19.43
C TYR A 303 22.82 6.81 -19.17
N LEU A 304 23.39 6.47 -18.00
CA LEU A 304 24.78 6.73 -17.65
C LEU A 304 25.64 5.55 -18.17
N PRO A 305 26.51 5.75 -19.16
CA PRO A 305 27.48 4.74 -19.56
C PRO A 305 28.64 4.71 -18.57
N GLY A 306 29.03 3.54 -18.06
CA GLY A 306 30.18 3.37 -17.19
C GLY A 306 30.50 1.90 -16.94
N ASP A 307 31.77 1.56 -16.85
CA ASP A 307 32.31 0.21 -16.66
C ASP A 307 32.09 -0.32 -15.25
N ALA A 308 32.18 -1.63 -15.06
CA ALA A 308 31.79 -2.36 -13.82
C ALA A 308 32.56 -1.94 -12.54
N GLY A 309 33.67 -1.24 -12.67
CA GLY A 309 34.48 -0.72 -11.54
C GLY A 309 34.11 0.69 -11.07
N GLU A 310 33.39 1.48 -11.89
CA GLU A 310 32.94 2.84 -11.56
C GLU A 310 31.54 2.89 -10.92
N LYS A 311 30.99 1.72 -10.67
CA LYS A 311 29.56 1.52 -10.27
C LYS A 311 29.30 1.53 -8.78
N MET A 312 29.97 2.33 -8.00
CA MET A 312 29.33 2.86 -6.80
C MET A 312 28.36 3.96 -7.24
N ASN A 313 27.23 3.55 -7.75
CA ASN A 313 26.16 4.45 -8.17
C ASN A 313 25.84 5.41 -7.02
N PRO A 314 25.58 6.71 -7.28
CA PRO A 314 25.24 7.69 -6.25
C PRO A 314 24.14 7.24 -5.28
N TRP A 315 23.21 6.41 -5.74
CA TRP A 315 22.16 5.82 -4.90
C TRP A 315 22.62 4.65 -4.02
N GLY A 316 23.70 3.96 -4.39
CA GLY A 316 24.35 2.96 -3.54
C GLY A 316 25.10 3.59 -2.37
N GLN A 317 25.65 4.78 -2.59
CA GLN A 317 26.49 5.45 -1.59
C GLN A 317 25.75 5.67 -0.26
N ALA A 318 24.49 6.09 -0.28
CA ALA A 318 23.70 6.27 0.94
C ALA A 318 23.52 4.97 1.76
N VAL A 319 23.46 3.81 1.08
CA VAL A 319 23.40 2.50 1.74
C VAL A 319 24.73 2.16 2.38
N PHE A 320 25.84 2.39 1.66
CA PHE A 320 27.20 2.18 2.19
C PHE A 320 27.55 3.14 3.31
N ASP A 321 27.13 4.42 3.23
CA ASP A 321 27.30 5.41 4.31
C ASP A 321 26.54 4.95 5.57
N THR A 322 25.31 4.45 5.40
CA THR A 322 24.52 3.90 6.52
C THR A 322 25.22 2.69 7.13
N LEU A 323 25.72 1.74 6.32
CA LEU A 323 26.48 0.59 6.80
C LEU A 323 27.75 1.02 7.52
N GLY A 324 28.56 1.90 6.95
CA GLY A 324 29.81 2.41 7.56
C GLY A 324 29.59 3.13 8.89
N SER A 325 28.36 3.61 9.17
CA SER A 325 28.00 4.20 10.47
C SER A 325 27.71 3.16 11.56
N VAL A 326 27.44 1.89 11.20
CA VAL A 326 26.99 0.84 12.15
C VAL A 326 27.93 -0.37 12.19
N VAL A 327 28.76 -0.59 11.16
CA VAL A 327 29.72 -1.69 11.12
C VAL A 327 31.15 -1.18 10.98
N SER A 328 32.14 -2.01 11.29
CA SER A 328 33.56 -1.68 11.08
C SER A 328 33.93 -1.71 9.59
N ASP A 329 34.98 -0.96 9.21
CA ASP A 329 35.53 -0.95 7.84
C ASP A 329 35.90 -2.37 7.34
N ASN A 330 36.36 -3.24 8.23
CA ASN A 330 36.71 -4.61 7.87
C ASN A 330 35.47 -5.40 7.40
N VAL A 331 34.35 -5.27 8.10
CA VAL A 331 33.07 -5.91 7.73
C VAL A 331 32.55 -5.31 6.43
N LEU A 332 32.63 -3.99 6.28
CA LEU A 332 32.19 -3.30 5.06
C LEU A 332 32.99 -3.82 3.84
N ASN A 333 34.31 -3.90 3.97
CA ASN A 333 35.18 -4.41 2.91
C ASN A 333 34.87 -5.88 2.57
N GLU A 334 34.67 -6.73 3.57
CA GLU A 334 34.29 -8.14 3.35
C GLU A 334 32.95 -8.25 2.60
N VAL A 335 31.95 -7.45 2.96
CA VAL A 335 30.62 -7.45 2.32
C VAL A 335 30.73 -7.05 0.84
N VAL A 336 31.58 -6.06 0.53
CA VAL A 336 31.84 -5.59 -0.83
C VAL A 336 32.62 -6.63 -1.63
N GLU A 337 33.76 -7.12 -1.10
CA GLU A 337 34.64 -8.07 -1.79
C GLU A 337 33.93 -9.41 -2.10
N ARG A 338 33.10 -9.89 -1.17
CA ARG A 338 32.33 -11.13 -1.36
C ARG A 338 31.04 -10.94 -2.20
N GLY A 339 30.71 -9.71 -2.56
CA GLY A 339 29.46 -9.41 -3.32
C GLY A 339 28.19 -9.81 -2.57
N ILE A 340 28.21 -9.76 -1.23
CA ILE A 340 27.06 -10.15 -0.39
C ILE A 340 25.94 -9.14 -0.50
N LEU A 341 26.26 -7.85 -0.69
CA LEU A 341 25.33 -6.77 -0.82
C LEU A 341 25.23 -6.28 -2.28
N GLU A 342 24.04 -6.36 -2.83
CA GLU A 342 23.70 -5.79 -4.13
C GLU A 342 22.76 -4.58 -3.92
N VAL A 343 23.14 -3.38 -4.38
CA VAL A 343 22.25 -2.20 -4.40
C VAL A 343 21.80 -1.95 -5.83
N LEU A 344 20.50 -1.98 -6.06
CA LEU A 344 19.91 -2.00 -7.39
C LEU A 344 18.79 -0.96 -7.51
N PRO A 345 18.68 -0.30 -8.67
CA PRO A 345 17.46 0.45 -8.98
C PRO A 345 16.27 -0.50 -9.08
N LEU A 346 15.11 -0.03 -8.65
CA LEU A 346 13.90 -0.85 -8.61
C LEU A 346 13.47 -1.37 -9.99
N THR A 347 13.81 -0.66 -11.07
CA THR A 347 13.56 -1.10 -12.45
C THR A 347 14.22 -2.45 -12.78
N HIS A 348 15.30 -2.81 -12.07
CA HIS A 348 16.02 -4.07 -12.27
C HIS A 348 15.35 -5.29 -11.61
N ILE A 349 14.25 -5.11 -10.89
CA ILE A 349 13.50 -6.23 -10.32
C ILE A 349 12.68 -6.99 -11.37
N ARG A 350 12.35 -6.33 -12.50
CA ARG A 350 11.58 -6.95 -13.58
C ARG A 350 12.36 -8.11 -14.20
N GLY A 351 11.71 -9.26 -14.36
CA GLY A 351 12.30 -10.47 -14.94
C GLY A 351 13.19 -11.29 -13.98
N ARG A 352 13.40 -10.84 -12.74
CA ARG A 352 14.12 -11.61 -11.71
C ARG A 352 13.13 -12.31 -10.78
N SER A 353 13.49 -13.52 -10.34
CA SER A 353 12.93 -14.17 -9.16
C SER A 353 13.96 -14.10 -8.04
N LEU A 354 13.56 -13.63 -6.89
CA LEU A 354 14.46 -13.40 -5.76
C LEU A 354 14.41 -14.65 -4.85
N HIS A 355 15.46 -15.47 -4.91
CA HIS A 355 15.58 -16.69 -4.12
C HIS A 355 16.77 -16.58 -3.15
N ASP A 356 16.64 -17.19 -1.99
CA ASP A 356 17.69 -17.23 -0.94
C ASP A 356 18.21 -15.82 -0.59
N ALA A 357 17.36 -14.80 -0.63
CA ALA A 357 17.76 -13.42 -0.50
C ALA A 357 17.05 -12.70 0.65
N PHE A 358 17.81 -11.87 1.37
CA PHE A 358 17.27 -10.86 2.27
C PHE A 358 17.07 -9.58 1.46
N VAL A 359 15.82 -9.25 1.17
CA VAL A 359 15.44 -8.13 0.30
C VAL A 359 15.06 -6.92 1.14
N ILE A 360 15.61 -5.77 0.80
CA ILE A 360 15.25 -4.48 1.40
C ILE A 360 14.69 -3.60 0.28
N VAL A 361 13.51 -3.06 0.46
CA VAL A 361 12.94 -2.02 -0.40
C VAL A 361 13.00 -0.72 0.39
N ASP A 362 14.01 0.07 0.09
CA ASP A 362 14.28 1.34 0.78
C ASP A 362 13.50 2.48 0.10
N GLU A 363 13.04 3.48 0.89
CA GLU A 363 12.20 4.59 0.45
C GLU A 363 10.89 4.12 -0.24
N ALA A 364 10.28 3.08 0.32
CA ALA A 364 9.12 2.42 -0.30
C ALA A 364 7.86 3.32 -0.36
N GLN A 365 7.77 4.42 0.40
CA GLN A 365 6.68 5.41 0.32
C GLN A 365 6.60 6.10 -1.04
N SER A 366 7.69 6.11 -1.79
CA SER A 366 7.72 6.66 -3.15
C SER A 366 7.16 5.71 -4.22
N LEU A 367 6.72 4.50 -3.83
CA LEU A 367 6.23 3.47 -4.73
C LEU A 367 4.71 3.48 -4.83
N GLU A 368 4.22 3.52 -6.05
CA GLU A 368 2.82 3.23 -6.32
C GLU A 368 2.49 1.77 -5.94
N ARG A 369 1.24 1.52 -5.52
CA ARG A 369 0.74 0.21 -5.12
C ARG A 369 1.13 -0.91 -6.09
N ASN A 370 1.04 -0.64 -7.38
CA ASN A 370 1.30 -1.62 -8.44
C ASN A 370 2.76 -2.04 -8.55
N VAL A 371 3.64 -1.06 -8.35
CA VAL A 371 5.09 -1.29 -8.34
C VAL A 371 5.45 -2.13 -7.12
N LEU A 372 4.93 -1.78 -5.95
CA LEU A 372 5.17 -2.53 -4.72
C LEU A 372 4.62 -3.96 -4.80
N LEU A 373 3.41 -4.16 -5.33
CA LEU A 373 2.85 -5.51 -5.57
C LEU A 373 3.72 -6.31 -6.56
N THR A 374 4.29 -5.67 -7.58
CA THR A 374 5.23 -6.33 -8.50
C THR A 374 6.47 -6.80 -7.75
N VAL A 375 7.03 -5.98 -6.85
CA VAL A 375 8.17 -6.36 -5.99
C VAL A 375 7.82 -7.57 -5.14
N LEU A 376 6.72 -7.48 -4.38
CA LEU A 376 6.30 -8.54 -3.45
C LEU A 376 6.00 -9.86 -4.15
N SER A 377 5.45 -9.81 -5.38
CA SER A 377 5.19 -11.02 -6.19
C SER A 377 6.46 -11.70 -6.73
N ARG A 378 7.63 -11.08 -6.63
CA ARG A 378 8.92 -11.63 -7.05
C ARG A 378 9.71 -12.30 -5.91
N ILE A 379 9.25 -12.15 -4.68
CA ILE A 379 9.86 -12.81 -3.52
C ILE A 379 9.67 -14.32 -3.69
N GLY A 380 10.78 -15.02 -3.88
CA GLY A 380 10.82 -16.45 -4.12
C GLY A 380 11.09 -17.25 -2.83
N GLN A 381 11.37 -18.55 -3.02
CA GLN A 381 11.63 -19.45 -1.91
C GLN A 381 12.84 -18.99 -1.07
N ASN A 382 12.74 -19.21 0.24
CA ASN A 382 13.78 -18.88 1.21
C ASN A 382 14.23 -17.42 1.17
N SER A 383 13.29 -16.51 0.87
CA SER A 383 13.55 -15.07 0.86
C SER A 383 12.54 -14.32 1.72
N ARG A 384 12.97 -13.20 2.26
CA ARG A 384 12.11 -12.28 3.01
C ARG A 384 12.31 -10.85 2.53
N VAL A 385 11.36 -9.98 2.82
CA VAL A 385 11.43 -8.58 2.43
C VAL A 385 11.18 -7.64 3.61
N VAL A 386 12.00 -6.60 3.68
CA VAL A 386 11.83 -5.48 4.60
C VAL A 386 11.54 -4.23 3.79
N LEU A 387 10.44 -3.56 4.08
CA LEU A 387 10.05 -2.28 3.50
C LEU A 387 10.42 -1.17 4.47
N THR A 388 11.30 -0.25 4.09
CA THR A 388 11.57 0.96 4.88
C THR A 388 10.86 2.13 4.24
N HIS A 389 10.16 2.94 5.02
CA HIS A 389 9.37 4.05 4.47
C HIS A 389 9.20 5.21 5.45
N ASP A 390 9.03 6.40 4.90
CA ASP A 390 8.70 7.62 5.62
C ASP A 390 7.50 8.29 4.93
N VAL A 391 6.32 8.24 5.55
CA VAL A 391 5.09 8.75 4.94
C VAL A 391 5.13 10.28 4.80
N ALA A 392 5.91 10.97 5.63
CA ALA A 392 6.08 12.42 5.58
C ALA A 392 7.02 12.88 4.43
N GLN A 393 7.94 12.01 3.98
CA GLN A 393 8.91 12.31 2.92
C GLN A 393 8.49 11.61 1.62
N ARG A 394 7.74 12.31 0.78
CA ARG A 394 7.29 11.79 -0.53
C ARG A 394 7.94 12.58 -1.65
N ASP A 395 9.02 12.04 -2.22
CA ASP A 395 9.69 12.63 -3.39
C ASP A 395 8.86 12.47 -4.67
N ASN A 396 8.01 11.44 -4.72
CA ASN A 396 7.10 11.20 -5.85
C ASN A 396 5.72 11.78 -5.57
N LEU A 397 5.49 13.00 -6.00
CA LEU A 397 4.20 13.69 -5.88
C LEU A 397 3.03 12.98 -6.58
N ARG A 398 3.32 12.04 -7.52
CA ARG A 398 2.31 11.24 -8.20
C ARG A 398 1.71 10.14 -7.32
N VAL A 399 2.45 9.67 -6.32
CA VAL A 399 1.98 8.61 -5.41
C VAL A 399 0.81 9.09 -4.57
N GLY A 400 0.87 10.34 -4.06
CA GLY A 400 -0.23 11.00 -3.38
C GLY A 400 -1.05 10.07 -2.47
N ARG A 401 -2.33 9.93 -2.81
CA ARG A 401 -3.30 9.07 -2.11
C ARG A 401 -3.22 7.58 -2.50
N HIS A 402 -2.37 7.20 -3.46
CA HIS A 402 -2.15 5.82 -3.93
C HIS A 402 -0.96 5.15 -3.24
N ASP A 403 -0.76 5.44 -1.98
CA ASP A 403 0.33 4.91 -1.17
C ASP A 403 0.34 3.37 -1.18
N GLY A 404 1.31 2.81 -1.88
CA GLY A 404 1.46 1.36 -1.97
C GLY A 404 1.74 0.73 -0.62
N VAL A 405 2.51 1.40 0.23
CA VAL A 405 2.88 0.89 1.56
C VAL A 405 1.68 0.88 2.50
N ALA A 406 0.90 1.98 2.56
CA ALA A 406 -0.32 2.02 3.37
C ALA A 406 -1.31 0.92 2.94
N SER A 407 -1.48 0.72 1.63
CA SER A 407 -2.31 -0.36 1.09
C SER A 407 -1.83 -1.76 1.52
N VAL A 408 -0.52 -2.02 1.50
CA VAL A 408 0.07 -3.30 1.93
C VAL A 408 -0.14 -3.50 3.42
N ILE A 409 0.10 -2.47 4.25
CA ILE A 409 -0.08 -2.52 5.70
C ILE A 409 -1.52 -2.91 6.03
N GLU A 410 -2.50 -2.18 5.50
CA GLU A 410 -3.92 -2.44 5.81
C GLU A 410 -4.42 -3.79 5.27
N THR A 411 -3.93 -4.22 4.10
CA THR A 411 -4.33 -5.50 3.51
C THR A 411 -3.74 -6.69 4.26
N LEU A 412 -2.50 -6.58 4.75
CA LEU A 412 -1.78 -7.68 5.41
C LEU A 412 -1.85 -7.62 6.93
N LYS A 413 -2.41 -6.57 7.51
CA LYS A 413 -2.60 -6.39 8.95
C LYS A 413 -3.22 -7.62 9.60
N GLY A 414 -2.54 -8.16 10.61
CA GLY A 414 -2.94 -9.36 11.32
C GLY A 414 -2.60 -10.69 10.63
N HIS A 415 -1.99 -10.68 9.45
CA HIS A 415 -1.49 -11.91 8.82
C HIS A 415 -0.20 -12.39 9.53
N PRO A 416 -0.04 -13.68 9.88
CA PRO A 416 1.14 -14.16 10.63
C PRO A 416 2.48 -13.90 9.94
N LEU A 417 2.54 -13.94 8.61
CA LEU A 417 3.75 -13.65 7.81
C LEU A 417 4.10 -12.16 7.71
N PHE A 418 3.25 -11.27 8.22
CA PHE A 418 3.40 -9.83 8.10
C PHE A 418 3.59 -9.16 9.45
N GLY A 419 4.59 -8.28 9.56
CA GLY A 419 4.80 -7.38 10.68
C GLY A 419 4.88 -5.92 10.22
N HIS A 420 4.45 -5.02 11.08
CA HIS A 420 4.60 -3.58 10.87
C HIS A 420 4.93 -2.89 12.20
N VAL A 421 5.82 -1.92 12.14
CA VAL A 421 6.06 -0.99 13.26
C VAL A 421 6.49 0.37 12.73
N THR A 422 5.91 1.42 13.31
CA THR A 422 6.29 2.80 13.05
C THR A 422 7.23 3.28 14.17
N LEU A 423 8.48 3.62 13.78
CA LEU A 423 9.48 4.15 14.70
C LEU A 423 9.23 5.65 14.91
N THR A 424 8.98 6.05 16.13
CA THR A 424 8.60 7.45 16.46
C THR A 424 9.79 8.28 16.93
N ARG A 425 10.79 7.65 17.56
CA ARG A 425 11.94 8.36 18.14
C ARG A 425 13.06 8.56 17.13
N SER A 426 13.35 9.82 16.78
CA SER A 426 14.50 10.18 15.95
C SER A 426 15.80 10.15 16.76
N GLU A 427 16.84 9.51 16.21
CA GLU A 427 18.20 9.45 16.75
C GLU A 427 19.12 10.51 16.09
N ARG A 428 18.55 11.50 15.37
CA ARG A 428 19.28 12.56 14.69
C ARG A 428 19.88 13.58 15.69
N SER A 429 20.84 14.37 15.18
CA SER A 429 21.39 15.51 15.92
C SER A 429 20.30 16.51 16.31
N ALA A 430 20.53 17.26 17.39
CA ALA A 430 19.61 18.30 17.85
C ALA A 430 19.25 19.33 16.76
N ILE A 431 20.20 19.61 15.83
CA ILE A 431 19.99 20.52 14.69
C ILE A 431 18.98 19.93 13.71
N ALA A 432 19.14 18.66 13.33
CA ALA A 432 18.22 18.02 12.39
C ALA A 432 16.82 17.86 13.00
N ALA A 433 16.72 17.56 14.29
CA ALA A 433 15.44 17.49 14.99
C ALA A 433 14.74 18.86 15.04
N LEU A 434 15.48 19.94 15.30
CA LEU A 434 14.95 21.30 15.32
C LEU A 434 14.42 21.73 13.94
N VAL A 435 15.19 21.47 12.88
CA VAL A 435 14.79 21.82 11.49
C VAL A 435 13.51 21.07 11.09
N THR A 436 13.44 19.77 11.36
CA THR A 436 12.24 18.96 11.08
C THR A 436 11.02 19.50 11.84
N GLN A 437 11.15 19.79 13.12
CA GLN A 437 10.08 20.35 13.93
C GLN A 437 9.59 21.72 13.44
N MET A 438 10.50 22.58 12.98
CA MET A 438 10.14 23.90 12.48
C MET A 438 9.51 23.88 11.08
N LEU A 439 9.89 22.93 10.23
CA LEU A 439 9.33 22.81 8.88
C LEU A 439 7.99 22.04 8.87
N GLU A 440 7.87 20.98 9.65
CA GLU A 440 6.61 20.21 9.76
C GLU A 440 5.56 20.91 10.64
N GLY A 441 5.98 21.74 11.62
CA GLY A 441 5.08 22.52 12.48
C GLY A 441 4.38 23.69 11.81
N ASN A 442 4.78 24.10 10.60
CA ASN A 442 4.15 25.20 9.85
C ASN A 442 3.03 24.78 8.90
N GLU A 443 2.78 23.47 8.73
CA GLU A 443 1.66 22.98 7.89
C GLU A 443 0.32 22.83 8.65
N LEU A 444 0.27 23.14 9.94
CA LEU A 444 -0.93 23.05 10.81
C LEU A 444 -1.42 24.41 11.33
N ALA A 445 -1.02 25.53 10.74
CA ALA A 445 -1.52 26.87 11.09
C ALA A 445 -2.41 27.46 10.00
#